data_814caabf502c765b456e80032cf3a5b5
#
_entry.id   814caabf502c765b456e80032cf3a5b5
#
_cell.length_a   1.000
_cell.length_b   1.000
_cell.length_c   1.000
_cell.angle_alpha   90.00
_cell.angle_beta   90.00
_cell.angle_gamma   90.00
#
_symmetry.space_group_name_H-M   'P 1'
#
loop_
_entity.id
_entity.type
_entity.pdbx_description
1 polymer ?
#
loop_
_entity_poly.entity_id
_entity_poly.type
_entity_poly.pdbx_seq_one_letter_code
_entity_poly.pdbx_strand_id
1 'polypeptide(L)'
;VNAFFPKEVLPILKFSILSSGSGGNSVYIEAGEKRILIDAGLSGKKLSARMDHIDRSFTGMDAVFATHEHSDHIRGIGPLLRKHDFPLYTTEGTWRRANSSIGKINSLNTIRENEPVHFGELCVEPYSTPHDAEESVAFVIRYRGKSLGIATDLGRVTHEVKNKLKNLDALLVEANHDISMLEAGPYP
;
A
#
# COMPACT_ATOMS: atom_id res chain seq x y z
N VAL A 1 -42.76 20.28 12.52
CA VAL A 1 -41.94 19.07 12.64
C VAL A 1 -40.78 19.23 11.69
N ASN A 2 -39.58 19.65 12.16
CA ASN A 2 -38.38 19.74 11.36
C ASN A 2 -37.84 18.32 11.15
N ALA A 3 -38.01 17.77 9.97
CA ALA A 3 -37.33 16.53 9.57
C ALA A 3 -35.83 16.83 9.47
N PHE A 4 -35.07 16.30 10.41
CA PHE A 4 -33.60 16.31 10.37
C PHE A 4 -33.18 15.22 9.40
N PHE A 5 -32.95 15.58 8.14
CA PHE A 5 -32.27 14.69 7.20
C PHE A 5 -30.79 14.69 7.57
N PRO A 6 -30.20 13.55 7.96
CA PRO A 6 -28.76 13.49 8.16
C PRO A 6 -28.11 13.87 6.84
N LYS A 7 -27.15 14.83 6.86
CA LYS A 7 -26.31 15.08 5.68
C LYS A 7 -25.73 13.74 5.28
N GLU A 8 -26.09 13.25 4.10
CA GLU A 8 -25.38 12.12 3.48
C GLU A 8 -23.90 12.50 3.39
N VAL A 9 -23.11 11.91 4.26
CA VAL A 9 -21.66 11.98 4.16
C VAL A 9 -21.32 11.13 2.93
N LEU A 10 -21.00 11.78 1.82
CA LEU A 10 -20.56 11.07 0.62
C LEU A 10 -19.45 10.08 0.99
N PRO A 11 -19.49 8.88 0.47
CA PRO A 11 -18.44 7.89 0.74
C PRO A 11 -17.12 8.41 0.16
N ILE A 12 -16.21 8.82 1.03
CA ILE A 12 -14.94 9.40 0.59
C ILE A 12 -13.84 8.36 0.83
N LEU A 13 -13.26 7.90 -0.27
CA LEU A 13 -11.97 7.22 -0.29
C LEU A 13 -10.91 8.28 -0.60
N LYS A 14 -10.01 8.54 0.34
CA LYS A 14 -8.90 9.49 0.19
C LYS A 14 -7.59 8.74 0.16
N PHE A 15 -6.63 9.24 -0.58
CA PHE A 15 -5.26 8.76 -0.53
C PHE A 15 -4.26 9.90 -0.69
N SER A 16 -3.06 9.68 -0.18
CA SER A 16 -1.92 10.58 -0.34
C SER A 16 -0.66 9.79 -0.63
N ILE A 17 0.04 10.15 -1.69
CA ILE A 17 1.36 9.60 -2.01
C ILE A 17 2.35 10.31 -1.09
N LEU A 18 2.80 9.62 -0.03
CA LEU A 18 3.78 10.16 0.90
C LEU A 18 5.18 10.19 0.28
N SER A 19 5.47 9.22 -0.57
CA SER A 19 6.69 9.12 -1.35
C SER A 19 6.52 8.12 -2.49
N SER A 20 7.24 8.33 -3.60
CA SER A 20 7.32 7.42 -4.75
C SER A 20 8.72 7.43 -5.32
N GLY A 21 9.19 6.28 -5.82
CA GLY A 21 10.48 6.07 -6.46
C GLY A 21 11.51 5.36 -5.59
N SER A 22 12.70 5.08 -6.13
CA SER A 22 13.78 4.29 -5.54
C SER A 22 14.32 4.80 -4.19
N GLY A 23 13.95 6.01 -3.79
CA GLY A 23 14.25 6.55 -2.46
C GLY A 23 13.33 6.05 -1.36
N GLY A 24 12.17 5.50 -1.71
CA GLY A 24 11.17 4.91 -0.83
C GLY A 24 9.75 5.17 -1.30
N ASN A 25 8.92 4.15 -1.24
CA ASN A 25 7.51 4.16 -1.62
C ASN A 25 6.63 4.11 -0.37
N SER A 26 5.55 4.89 -0.37
CA SER A 26 4.55 4.85 0.70
C SER A 26 3.29 5.59 0.28
N VAL A 27 2.13 4.95 0.46
CA VAL A 27 0.81 5.53 0.15
C VAL A 27 -0.09 5.42 1.39
N TYR A 28 -0.55 6.57 1.88
CA TYR A 28 -1.55 6.66 2.94
C TYR A 28 -2.96 6.62 2.35
N ILE A 29 -3.86 5.85 2.99
CA ILE A 29 -5.25 5.70 2.56
C ILE A 29 -6.18 5.91 3.76
N GLU A 30 -7.25 6.67 3.53
CA GLU A 30 -8.31 6.96 4.50
C GLU A 30 -9.68 6.64 3.86
N ALA A 31 -10.46 5.78 4.50
CA ALA A 31 -11.77 5.32 4.06
C ALA A 31 -12.75 5.32 5.23
N GLY A 32 -13.54 6.38 5.37
CA GLY A 32 -14.30 6.65 6.57
C GLY A 32 -13.39 6.86 7.78
N GLU A 33 -13.52 6.02 8.80
CA GLU A 33 -12.65 6.03 9.98
C GLU A 33 -11.43 5.11 9.84
N LYS A 34 -11.36 4.32 8.77
CA LYS A 34 -10.28 3.38 8.54
C LYS A 34 -9.07 4.04 7.88
N ARG A 35 -7.89 3.69 8.35
CA ARG A 35 -6.61 4.27 7.91
C ARG A 35 -5.60 3.16 7.72
N ILE A 36 -5.07 3.06 6.52
CA ILE A 36 -4.05 2.07 6.19
C ILE A 36 -2.88 2.71 5.46
N LEU A 37 -1.74 2.06 5.52
CA LEU A 37 -0.55 2.41 4.77
C LEU A 37 -0.22 1.28 3.78
N ILE A 38 0.09 1.62 2.55
CA ILE A 38 0.69 0.69 1.59
C ILE A 38 2.15 1.07 1.47
N ASP A 39 3.02 0.17 1.86
CA ASP A 39 4.46 0.33 1.99
C ASP A 39 4.92 1.43 2.97
N ALA A 40 6.13 1.29 3.46
CA ALA A 40 6.80 2.24 4.33
C ALA A 40 8.30 2.30 4.01
N GLY A 41 8.62 2.68 2.76
CA GLY A 41 9.97 2.65 2.24
C GLY A 41 10.90 3.75 2.76
N LEU A 42 10.35 4.79 3.39
CA LEU A 42 11.12 5.84 4.03
C LEU A 42 11.47 5.50 5.49
N SER A 43 12.48 6.17 6.05
CA SER A 43 12.72 6.08 7.51
C SER A 43 11.53 6.61 8.31
N GLY A 44 11.32 6.09 9.53
CA GLY A 44 10.22 6.52 10.39
C GLY A 44 10.14 8.03 10.62
N LYS A 45 11.29 8.72 10.74
CA LYS A 45 11.35 10.20 10.84
C LYS A 45 10.80 10.88 9.57
N LYS A 46 11.20 10.40 8.38
CA LYS A 46 10.71 10.95 7.11
C LYS A 46 9.22 10.66 6.91
N LEU A 47 8.77 9.45 7.25
CA LEU A 47 7.34 9.09 7.20
C LEU A 47 6.51 9.99 8.11
N SER A 48 6.94 10.22 9.36
CA SER A 48 6.24 11.14 10.27
C SER A 48 6.14 12.54 9.68
N ALA A 49 7.24 13.09 9.16
CA ALA A 49 7.22 14.40 8.53
C ALA A 49 6.28 14.46 7.30
N ARG A 50 6.15 13.38 6.53
CA ARG A 50 5.19 13.31 5.41
C ARG A 50 3.74 13.26 5.88
N MET A 51 3.48 12.53 6.97
CA MET A 51 2.15 12.51 7.60
C MET A 51 1.77 13.89 8.15
N ASP A 52 2.70 14.57 8.81
CA ASP A 52 2.49 15.93 9.33
C ASP A 52 2.14 16.92 8.21
N HIS A 53 2.74 16.80 7.01
CA HIS A 53 2.42 17.66 5.85
C HIS A 53 0.98 17.51 5.34
N ILE A 54 0.32 16.42 5.65
CA ILE A 54 -1.09 16.17 5.29
C ILE A 54 -2.02 16.27 6.51
N ASP A 55 -1.56 16.86 7.61
CA ASP A 55 -2.28 16.97 8.89
C ASP A 55 -2.77 15.62 9.41
N ARG A 56 -1.93 14.59 9.32
CA ARG A 56 -2.20 13.23 9.80
C ARG A 56 -1.06 12.71 10.67
N SER A 57 -1.35 11.65 11.42
CA SER A 57 -0.37 10.93 12.25
C SER A 57 -0.59 9.43 12.13
N PHE A 58 0.37 8.64 12.64
CA PHE A 58 0.23 7.18 12.71
C PHE A 58 -0.65 6.70 13.89
N THR A 59 -1.13 7.62 14.72
CA THR A 59 -2.07 7.26 15.79
C THR A 59 -3.41 6.86 15.19
N GLY A 60 -3.92 5.69 15.59
CA GLY A 60 -5.19 5.17 15.09
C GLY A 60 -5.12 4.59 13.66
N MET A 61 -3.93 4.19 13.20
CA MET A 61 -3.80 3.37 11.99
C MET A 61 -4.35 1.96 12.23
N ASP A 62 -5.07 1.43 11.25
CA ASP A 62 -5.61 0.07 11.31
C ASP A 62 -4.59 -0.97 10.81
N ALA A 63 -3.74 -0.64 9.84
CA ALA A 63 -2.76 -1.57 9.29
C ALA A 63 -1.67 -0.89 8.43
N VAL A 64 -0.56 -1.61 8.23
CA VAL A 64 0.35 -1.41 7.10
C VAL A 64 0.38 -2.68 6.25
N PHE A 65 0.36 -2.49 4.93
CA PHE A 65 0.52 -3.54 3.93
C PHE A 65 1.88 -3.39 3.27
N ALA A 66 2.61 -4.49 3.09
CA ALA A 66 3.84 -4.50 2.30
C ALA A 66 3.60 -5.22 0.98
N THR A 67 3.98 -4.58 -0.13
CA THR A 67 3.88 -5.14 -1.47
C THR A 67 4.91 -6.23 -1.71
N HIS A 68 6.16 -5.99 -1.33
CA HIS A 68 7.29 -6.90 -1.46
C HIS A 68 8.46 -6.48 -0.56
N GLU A 69 9.54 -7.26 -0.55
CA GLU A 69 10.65 -7.16 0.42
C GLU A 69 11.72 -6.11 0.12
N HIS A 70 11.68 -5.39 -0.99
CA HIS A 70 12.71 -4.42 -1.32
C HIS A 70 12.78 -3.28 -0.30
N SER A 71 13.99 -2.79 -0.05
CA SER A 71 14.26 -1.86 1.05
C SER A 71 13.51 -0.53 0.94
N ASP A 72 13.23 -0.10 -0.27
CA ASP A 72 12.45 1.12 -0.57
C ASP A 72 10.93 0.93 -0.40
N HIS A 73 10.49 -0.25 0.01
CA HIS A 73 9.12 -0.57 0.43
C HIS A 73 9.00 -0.88 1.92
N ILE A 74 10.03 -1.47 2.54
CA ILE A 74 9.91 -2.00 3.92
C ILE A 74 10.75 -1.29 4.97
N ARG A 75 11.70 -0.42 4.60
CA ARG A 75 12.71 0.18 5.52
C ARG A 75 12.12 0.78 6.79
N GLY A 76 10.98 1.42 6.71
CA GLY A 76 10.30 2.08 7.82
C GLY A 76 9.34 1.19 8.61
N ILE A 77 8.97 0.00 8.10
CA ILE A 77 7.94 -0.86 8.70
C ILE A 77 8.33 -1.22 10.14
N GLY A 78 9.50 -1.80 10.34
CA GLY A 78 9.93 -2.24 11.68
C GLY A 78 9.97 -1.09 12.71
N PRO A 79 10.67 0.02 12.44
CA PRO A 79 10.65 1.20 13.32
C PRO A 79 9.25 1.75 13.58
N LEU A 80 8.37 1.74 12.57
CA LEU A 80 7.00 2.23 12.69
C LEU A 80 6.17 1.34 13.64
N LEU A 81 6.22 0.01 13.43
CA LEU A 81 5.44 -0.96 14.21
C LEU A 81 5.96 -1.14 15.65
N ARG A 82 7.24 -0.85 15.92
CA ARG A 82 7.75 -0.81 17.30
C ARG A 82 7.30 0.42 18.07
N LYS A 83 6.94 1.50 17.37
CA LYS A 83 6.48 2.75 17.96
C LYS A 83 4.95 2.81 18.06
N HIS A 84 4.25 2.17 17.13
CA HIS A 84 2.79 2.21 17.03
C HIS A 84 2.26 0.78 16.91
N ASP A 85 1.21 0.47 17.64
CA ASP A 85 0.66 -0.88 17.74
C ASP A 85 -0.45 -1.12 16.72
N PHE A 86 -0.06 -1.42 15.46
CA PHE A 86 -0.95 -1.88 14.41
C PHE A 86 -0.29 -2.99 13.57
N PRO A 87 -1.07 -3.89 12.94
CA PRO A 87 -0.55 -5.08 12.27
C PRO A 87 0.14 -4.77 10.93
N LEU A 88 1.11 -5.63 10.59
CA LEU A 88 1.62 -5.80 9.24
C LEU A 88 0.80 -6.86 8.50
N TYR A 89 0.43 -6.55 7.25
CA TYR A 89 -0.12 -7.49 6.28
C TYR A 89 0.87 -7.64 5.12
N THR A 90 1.26 -8.86 4.81
CA THR A 90 2.15 -9.16 3.69
C THR A 90 2.07 -10.62 3.30
N THR A 91 2.58 -10.99 2.12
CA THR A 91 2.64 -12.39 1.69
C THR A 91 3.67 -13.17 2.51
N GLU A 92 3.56 -14.50 2.53
CA GLU A 92 4.50 -15.35 3.23
C GLU A 92 5.91 -15.26 2.65
N GLY A 93 6.01 -15.20 1.31
CA GLY A 93 7.29 -15.04 0.60
C GLY A 93 7.96 -13.72 0.96
N THR A 94 7.24 -12.61 0.89
CA THR A 94 7.74 -11.30 1.30
C THR A 94 8.21 -11.30 2.76
N TRP A 95 7.40 -11.85 3.68
CA TRP A 95 7.81 -11.94 5.09
C TRP A 95 9.08 -12.75 5.29
N ARG A 96 9.18 -13.91 4.64
CA ARG A 96 10.37 -14.78 4.73
C ARG A 96 11.66 -14.04 4.35
N ARG A 97 11.61 -13.15 3.38
CA ARG A 97 12.75 -12.33 2.93
C ARG A 97 12.98 -11.08 3.79
N ALA A 98 11.88 -10.44 4.22
CA ALA A 98 11.91 -9.15 4.90
C ALA A 98 12.13 -9.22 6.41
N ASN A 99 11.83 -10.37 7.07
CA ASN A 99 11.75 -10.46 8.53
C ASN A 99 13.01 -10.02 9.26
N SER A 100 14.20 -10.34 8.75
CA SER A 100 15.47 -9.94 9.34
C SER A 100 15.69 -8.40 9.28
N SER A 101 15.23 -7.76 8.22
CA SER A 101 15.34 -6.30 8.01
C SER A 101 14.28 -5.54 8.82
N ILE A 102 13.05 -6.05 8.86
CA ILE A 102 11.96 -5.48 9.65
C ILE A 102 12.21 -5.67 11.15
N GLY A 103 12.72 -6.85 11.54
CA GLY A 103 12.97 -7.22 12.92
C GLY A 103 11.68 -7.58 13.67
N LYS A 104 11.74 -7.59 15.01
CA LYS A 104 10.62 -8.00 15.86
C LYS A 104 9.43 -7.05 15.73
N ILE A 105 8.25 -7.61 15.50
CA ILE A 105 6.95 -6.94 15.44
C ILE A 105 5.93 -7.70 16.28
N ASN A 106 4.85 -7.04 16.71
CA ASN A 106 3.83 -7.64 17.60
C ASN A 106 2.75 -8.39 16.83
N SER A 107 2.42 -7.97 15.63
CA SER A 107 1.30 -8.53 14.86
C SER A 107 1.64 -8.62 13.37
N LEU A 108 1.56 -9.84 12.85
CA LEU A 108 1.73 -10.18 11.45
C LEU A 108 0.50 -10.93 10.97
N ASN A 109 -0.02 -10.54 9.82
CA ASN A 109 -1.08 -11.26 9.11
C ASN A 109 -0.58 -11.60 7.71
N THR A 110 -0.60 -12.88 7.38
CA THR A 110 -0.27 -13.33 6.04
C THR A 110 -1.46 -13.12 5.12
N ILE A 111 -1.22 -12.50 3.96
CA ILE A 111 -2.19 -12.34 2.89
C ILE A 111 -1.85 -13.24 1.72
N ARG A 112 -2.85 -13.53 0.90
CA ARG A 112 -2.70 -14.29 -0.34
C ARG A 112 -3.35 -13.55 -1.49
N GLU A 113 -2.80 -13.79 -2.66
CA GLU A 113 -3.35 -13.32 -3.91
C GLU A 113 -4.85 -13.65 -4.02
N ASN A 114 -5.63 -12.67 -4.45
CA ASN A 114 -7.09 -12.77 -4.65
C ASN A 114 -7.91 -13.09 -3.37
N GLU A 115 -7.31 -13.01 -2.16
CA GLU A 115 -8.01 -13.11 -0.89
C GLU A 115 -8.14 -11.71 -0.25
N PRO A 116 -9.30 -11.05 -0.36
CA PRO A 116 -9.48 -9.70 0.16
C PRO A 116 -9.42 -9.62 1.69
N VAL A 117 -8.77 -8.58 2.21
CA VAL A 117 -8.79 -8.22 3.63
C VAL A 117 -9.80 -7.10 3.86
N HIS A 118 -10.64 -7.24 4.89
CA HIS A 118 -11.71 -6.31 5.19
C HIS A 118 -11.53 -5.59 6.52
N PHE A 119 -11.69 -4.26 6.52
CA PHE A 119 -11.81 -3.40 7.70
C PHE A 119 -13.17 -2.71 7.67
N GLY A 120 -14.23 -3.44 8.05
CA GLY A 120 -15.60 -3.02 7.82
C GLY A 120 -15.91 -2.94 6.32
N GLU A 121 -16.25 -1.75 5.82
CA GLU A 121 -16.57 -1.54 4.40
C GLU A 121 -15.32 -1.28 3.52
N LEU A 122 -14.15 -1.05 4.12
CA LEU A 122 -12.89 -0.97 3.38
C LEU A 122 -12.43 -2.38 3.02
N CYS A 123 -12.21 -2.62 1.74
CA CYS A 123 -11.69 -3.86 1.19
C CYS A 123 -10.33 -3.60 0.55
N VAL A 124 -9.33 -4.40 0.91
CA VAL A 124 -7.97 -4.41 0.35
C VAL A 124 -7.77 -5.74 -0.36
N GLU A 125 -7.78 -5.73 -1.69
CA GLU A 125 -7.65 -6.92 -2.53
C GLU A 125 -6.24 -7.02 -3.09
N PRO A 126 -5.39 -7.98 -2.63
CA PRO A 126 -4.07 -8.23 -3.20
C PRO A 126 -4.18 -8.99 -4.53
N TYR A 127 -3.32 -8.66 -5.48
CA TYR A 127 -3.13 -9.42 -6.71
C TYR A 127 -1.65 -9.52 -7.07
N SER A 128 -1.23 -10.61 -7.69
CA SER A 128 0.16 -10.87 -8.03
C SER A 128 0.67 -9.93 -9.12
N THR A 129 1.93 -9.53 -8.99
CA THR A 129 2.63 -8.70 -9.96
C THR A 129 3.95 -9.32 -10.36
N PRO A 130 4.30 -9.33 -11.68
CA PRO A 130 5.62 -9.74 -12.13
C PRO A 130 6.67 -8.72 -11.69
N HIS A 131 7.53 -9.12 -10.77
CA HIS A 131 8.62 -8.31 -10.24
C HIS A 131 9.72 -9.24 -9.72
N ASP A 132 10.96 -8.76 -9.61
CA ASP A 132 12.11 -9.50 -9.08
C ASP A 132 12.10 -9.60 -7.55
N ALA A 133 10.98 -10.07 -7.02
CA ALA A 133 10.73 -10.29 -5.60
C ALA A 133 10.14 -11.69 -5.37
N GLU A 134 10.21 -12.20 -4.12
CA GLU A 134 9.82 -13.58 -3.80
C GLU A 134 8.33 -13.84 -4.03
N GLU A 135 7.46 -12.89 -3.61
CA GLU A 135 6.01 -13.02 -3.74
C GLU A 135 5.37 -11.62 -3.76
N SER A 136 5.64 -10.88 -4.84
CA SER A 136 5.18 -9.50 -5.00
C SER A 136 3.69 -9.42 -5.28
N VAL A 137 3.03 -8.46 -4.60
CA VAL A 137 1.62 -8.12 -4.79
C VAL A 137 1.42 -6.63 -4.97
N ALA A 138 0.37 -6.29 -5.70
CA ALA A 138 -0.21 -4.96 -5.75
C ALA A 138 -1.63 -5.01 -5.18
N PHE A 139 -2.30 -3.86 -5.07
CA PHE A 139 -3.57 -3.79 -4.37
C PHE A 139 -4.65 -3.05 -5.16
N VAL A 140 -5.88 -3.56 -5.08
CA VAL A 140 -7.09 -2.81 -5.38
C VAL A 140 -7.80 -2.50 -4.06
N ILE A 141 -8.00 -1.22 -3.80
CA ILE A 141 -8.69 -0.72 -2.61
C ILE A 141 -10.11 -0.36 -2.99
N ARG A 142 -11.09 -0.85 -2.25
CA ARG A 142 -12.51 -0.56 -2.50
C ARG A 142 -13.19 -0.05 -1.23
N TYR A 143 -14.02 0.98 -1.38
CA TYR A 143 -14.80 1.53 -0.29
C TYR A 143 -16.09 2.16 -0.83
N ARG A 144 -17.25 1.65 -0.43
CA ARG A 144 -18.59 2.20 -0.79
C ARG A 144 -18.73 2.54 -2.27
N GLY A 145 -18.38 1.62 -3.15
CA GLY A 145 -18.47 1.79 -4.60
C GLY A 145 -17.37 2.63 -5.24
N LYS A 146 -16.39 3.12 -4.47
CA LYS A 146 -15.17 3.76 -4.96
C LYS A 146 -14.02 2.77 -4.98
N SER A 147 -13.10 2.95 -5.94
CA SER A 147 -11.98 2.04 -6.17
C SER A 147 -10.69 2.78 -6.54
N LEU A 148 -9.58 2.32 -5.95
CA LEU A 148 -8.22 2.78 -6.22
C LEU A 148 -7.34 1.58 -6.49
N GLY A 149 -6.69 1.54 -7.66
CA GLY A 149 -5.61 0.61 -7.95
C GLY A 149 -4.26 1.20 -7.53
N ILE A 150 -3.41 0.38 -6.91
CA ILE A 150 -2.03 0.74 -6.59
C ILE A 150 -1.16 -0.35 -7.17
N ALA A 151 -0.29 0.02 -8.12
CA ALA A 151 0.61 -0.88 -8.83
C ALA A 151 1.96 -0.19 -8.99
N THR A 152 2.86 -0.46 -8.06
CA THR A 152 4.27 -0.06 -8.12
C THR A 152 5.11 -1.25 -8.58
N ASP A 153 6.27 -0.99 -9.14
CA ASP A 153 7.26 -2.00 -9.52
C ASP A 153 6.69 -3.11 -10.42
N LEU A 154 6.00 -2.70 -11.47
CA LEU A 154 5.51 -3.61 -12.49
C LEU A 154 6.63 -3.90 -13.51
N GLY A 155 7.26 -5.07 -13.45
CA GLY A 155 8.21 -5.50 -14.46
C GLY A 155 7.56 -5.65 -15.86
N ARG A 156 6.29 -6.10 -15.90
CA ARG A 156 5.47 -6.15 -17.12
C ARG A 156 3.98 -6.09 -16.79
N VAL A 157 3.19 -5.54 -17.71
CA VAL A 157 1.73 -5.51 -17.59
C VAL A 157 1.13 -6.77 -18.17
N THR A 158 0.78 -7.74 -17.35
CA THR A 158 0.10 -8.98 -17.75
C THR A 158 -1.38 -8.74 -18.04
N HIS A 159 -2.05 -9.73 -18.66
CA HIS A 159 -3.50 -9.68 -18.88
C HIS A 159 -4.28 -9.63 -17.55
N GLU A 160 -3.77 -10.31 -16.53
CA GLU A 160 -4.35 -10.28 -15.19
C GLU A 160 -4.26 -8.89 -14.55
N VAL A 161 -3.06 -8.29 -14.52
CA VAL A 161 -2.87 -6.91 -14.07
C VAL A 161 -3.80 -5.94 -14.80
N LYS A 162 -3.90 -6.04 -16.15
CA LYS A 162 -4.84 -5.22 -16.92
C LYS A 162 -6.29 -5.40 -16.48
N ASN A 163 -6.71 -6.63 -16.19
CA ASN A 163 -8.07 -6.90 -15.75
C ASN A 163 -8.38 -6.36 -14.37
N LYS A 164 -7.43 -6.45 -13.41
CA LYS A 164 -7.56 -5.89 -12.06
C LYS A 164 -7.64 -4.36 -12.07
N LEU A 165 -6.94 -3.73 -13.00
CA LEU A 165 -6.86 -2.26 -13.10
C LEU A 165 -7.94 -1.63 -14.01
N LYS A 166 -8.83 -2.43 -14.61
CA LYS A 166 -9.94 -1.91 -15.41
C LYS A 166 -11.03 -1.30 -14.55
N ASN A 167 -11.64 -0.21 -15.08
CA ASN A 167 -12.84 0.43 -14.53
C ASN A 167 -12.69 0.87 -13.06
N LEU A 168 -11.49 1.26 -12.65
CA LEU A 168 -11.23 1.87 -11.35
C LEU A 168 -11.51 3.38 -11.40
N ASP A 169 -11.93 3.96 -10.27
CA ASP A 169 -12.13 5.43 -10.15
C ASP A 169 -10.79 6.18 -10.16
N ALA A 170 -9.73 5.56 -9.62
CA ALA A 170 -8.38 6.11 -9.62
C ALA A 170 -7.34 4.99 -9.76
N LEU A 171 -6.18 5.34 -10.32
CA LEU A 171 -5.04 4.44 -10.48
C LEU A 171 -3.74 5.17 -10.12
N LEU A 172 -2.99 4.60 -9.20
CA LEU A 172 -1.60 4.92 -8.93
C LEU A 172 -0.74 3.84 -9.57
N VAL A 173 -0.04 4.20 -10.63
CA VAL A 173 0.90 3.31 -11.31
C VAL A 173 2.26 4.00 -11.39
N GLU A 174 3.31 3.26 -11.07
CA GLU A 174 4.67 3.72 -11.28
C GLU A 174 5.09 3.43 -12.73
N ALA A 175 5.59 4.46 -13.42
CA ALA A 175 6.00 4.40 -14.81
C ALA A 175 7.28 5.24 -15.05
N ASN A 176 8.16 5.28 -14.06
CA ASN A 176 9.38 6.07 -14.05
C ASN A 176 10.56 5.25 -14.63
N HIS A 177 10.48 4.88 -15.89
CA HIS A 177 11.58 4.25 -16.62
C HIS A 177 11.94 5.05 -17.88
N ASP A 178 13.21 5.08 -18.16
CA ASP A 178 13.75 5.52 -19.46
C ASP A 178 14.01 4.28 -20.33
N ILE A 179 13.44 4.25 -21.52
CA ILE A 179 13.53 3.09 -22.42
C ILE A 179 14.99 2.78 -22.76
N SER A 180 15.81 3.82 -23.01
CA SER A 180 17.22 3.64 -23.34
C SER A 180 18.03 3.07 -22.17
N MET A 181 17.68 3.47 -20.94
CA MET A 181 18.27 2.91 -19.71
C MET A 181 17.85 1.46 -19.48
N LEU A 182 16.60 1.10 -19.79
CA LEU A 182 16.14 -0.29 -19.70
C LEU A 182 16.88 -1.19 -20.71
N GLU A 183 17.03 -0.74 -21.96
CA GLU A 183 17.71 -1.51 -23.00
C GLU A 183 19.22 -1.65 -22.76
N ALA A 184 19.86 -0.67 -22.12
CA ALA A 184 21.29 -0.65 -21.82
C ALA A 184 21.64 -1.13 -20.41
N GLY A 185 20.66 -1.28 -19.51
CA GLY A 185 20.85 -1.58 -18.10
C GLY A 185 20.87 -3.08 -17.79
N PRO A 186 21.26 -3.45 -16.57
CA PRO A 186 21.32 -4.85 -16.12
C PRO A 186 19.94 -5.40 -15.67
N TYR A 187 18.86 -4.85 -16.18
CA TYR A 187 17.50 -5.26 -15.80
C TYR A 187 17.11 -6.56 -16.55
N PRO A 188 16.40 -7.49 -15.86
CA PRO A 188 15.97 -8.76 -16.47
C PRO A 188 14.88 -8.58 -17.53
#